data_c41f4961f882a4d4fbae107321c87be3
#
_entry.id   c41f4961f882a4d4fbae107321c87be3
#
_cell.length_a   1.000
_cell.length_b   1.000
_cell.length_c   1.000
_cell.angle_alpha   90.00
_cell.angle_beta   90.00
_cell.angle_gamma   90.00
#
_symmetry.space_group_name_H-M   'P 1'
#
loop_
_entity.id
_entity.type
_entity.pdbx_description
1 polymer ?
#
loop_
_entity_poly.entity_id
_entity_poly.type
_entity_poly.pdbx_seq_one_letter_code
_entity_poly.pdbx_strand_id
1 'polypeptide(L)'
;MSRVVVPVAVLKGEAVPLGLMNLLGTMDVTVLGYHVLPEQTPPDQARHQYEDRANAALADITEEFRDAGGDADYRLVFTTDRPKTVRRVADEVGARAYAITGATGAVDRLLVSLSGDVATDRILEFVTELVGDRAIEVTLLRVAGDEGATPLENARSRLEDAGISARTVLAEEAGPLDALLAALPDHDAIVMGEQAPSLQSFLFGDVTDRVAAESVGPVLVVRREPAEQE
;
A
#
# COMPACT_ATOMS: atom_id res chain seq x y z
N MET A 1 5.48 12.08 10.87
CA MET A 1 5.33 11.42 9.55
C MET A 1 4.71 10.05 9.74
N SER A 2 3.80 9.66 8.87
CA SER A 2 3.21 8.33 8.92
C SER A 2 4.21 7.27 8.45
N ARG A 3 4.18 6.10 9.06
CA ARG A 3 5.06 4.97 8.71
C ARG A 3 4.35 4.00 7.76
N VAL A 4 5.11 3.51 6.76
CA VAL A 4 4.64 2.52 5.78
C VAL A 4 5.56 1.30 5.81
N VAL A 5 4.98 0.10 5.87
CA VAL A 5 5.73 -1.16 5.69
C VAL A 5 5.75 -1.54 4.22
N VAL A 6 6.95 -1.79 3.68
CA VAL A 6 7.15 -2.25 2.30
C VAL A 6 7.69 -3.69 2.33
N PRO A 7 6.85 -4.71 2.09
CA PRO A 7 7.28 -6.10 2.06
C PRO A 7 8.05 -6.41 0.78
N VAL A 8 9.22 -7.04 0.90
CA VAL A 8 10.10 -7.40 -0.23
C VAL A 8 10.54 -8.86 -0.09
N ALA A 9 10.38 -9.66 -1.13
CA ALA A 9 10.89 -11.03 -1.19
C ALA A 9 12.40 -11.02 -1.50
N VAL A 10 13.19 -10.55 -0.55
CA VAL A 10 14.60 -10.19 -0.70
C VAL A 10 15.47 -11.30 -1.29
N LEU A 11 15.23 -12.56 -0.93
CA LEU A 11 16.00 -13.70 -1.45
C LEU A 11 15.57 -14.14 -2.87
N LYS A 12 14.45 -13.62 -3.37
CA LYS A 12 14.02 -13.81 -4.76
C LYS A 12 14.56 -12.74 -5.71
N GLY A 13 15.32 -11.75 -5.18
CA GLY A 13 15.83 -10.63 -5.96
C GLY A 13 14.70 -9.65 -6.37
N GLU A 14 13.62 -9.58 -5.59
CA GLU A 14 12.58 -8.58 -5.79
C GLU A 14 13.17 -7.19 -5.51
N ALA A 15 13.05 -6.30 -6.47
CA ALA A 15 13.45 -4.90 -6.33
C ALA A 15 12.21 -4.03 -6.05
N VAL A 16 12.40 -2.97 -5.31
CA VAL A 16 11.36 -1.96 -5.12
C VAL A 16 11.42 -0.98 -6.29
N PRO A 17 10.32 -0.73 -7.01
CA PRO A 17 10.32 0.20 -8.13
C PRO A 17 10.63 1.63 -7.67
N LEU A 18 11.42 2.37 -8.45
CA LEU A 18 11.78 3.76 -8.17
C LEU A 18 10.54 4.66 -7.98
N GLY A 19 9.47 4.41 -8.73
CA GLY A 19 8.21 5.16 -8.56
C GLY A 19 7.59 5.00 -7.18
N LEU A 20 7.64 3.79 -6.60
CA LEU A 20 7.19 3.57 -5.22
C LEU A 20 8.13 4.25 -4.21
N MET A 21 9.45 4.17 -4.40
CA MET A 21 10.42 4.85 -3.53
C MET A 21 10.17 6.37 -3.54
N ASN A 22 10.03 6.97 -4.72
CA ASN A 22 9.74 8.39 -4.86
C ASN A 22 8.37 8.77 -4.26
N LEU A 23 7.35 7.91 -4.43
CA LEU A 23 6.03 8.12 -3.85
C LEU A 23 6.09 8.14 -2.31
N LEU A 24 6.91 7.28 -1.71
CA LEU A 24 7.08 7.18 -0.26
C LEU A 24 8.16 8.12 0.31
N GLY A 25 8.81 8.95 -0.51
CA GLY A 25 9.87 9.86 -0.06
C GLY A 25 9.45 10.93 0.98
N THR A 26 8.14 11.09 1.22
CA THR A 26 7.59 11.96 2.29
C THR A 26 7.20 11.18 3.54
N MET A 27 7.47 9.87 3.60
CA MET A 27 7.01 8.96 4.64
C MET A 27 8.18 8.29 5.35
N ASP A 28 7.95 7.80 6.59
CA ASP A 28 8.88 6.87 7.22
C ASP A 28 8.63 5.46 6.67
N VAL A 29 9.68 4.76 6.26
CA VAL A 29 9.55 3.44 5.63
C VAL A 29 10.22 2.36 6.49
N THR A 30 9.52 1.25 6.73
CA THR A 30 10.13 0.01 7.21
C THR A 30 10.13 -1.01 6.08
N VAL A 31 11.31 -1.31 5.52
CA VAL A 31 11.47 -2.36 4.51
C VAL A 31 11.40 -3.72 5.22
N LEU A 32 10.35 -4.48 4.95
CA LEU A 32 10.18 -5.81 5.50
C LEU A 32 10.68 -6.87 4.52
N GLY A 33 11.95 -7.26 4.67
CA GLY A 33 12.47 -8.43 3.98
C GLY A 33 11.84 -9.70 4.51
N TYR A 34 11.20 -10.46 3.64
CA TYR A 34 10.63 -11.74 4.02
C TYR A 34 11.13 -12.88 3.14
N HIS A 35 11.18 -14.07 3.74
CA HIS A 35 11.37 -15.32 3.02
C HIS A 35 10.33 -16.33 3.49
N VAL A 36 9.53 -16.84 2.54
CA VAL A 36 8.53 -17.87 2.84
C VAL A 36 9.22 -19.22 2.89
N LEU A 37 9.16 -19.86 4.05
CA LEU A 37 9.74 -21.19 4.27
C LEU A 37 8.73 -22.27 3.86
N PRO A 38 9.19 -23.38 3.26
CA PRO A 38 8.41 -24.60 3.16
C PRO A 38 8.03 -25.10 4.57
N GLU A 39 6.85 -25.69 4.73
CA GLU A 39 6.28 -26.11 6.03
C GLU A 39 7.21 -26.99 6.89
N GLN A 40 8.19 -27.64 6.30
CA GLN A 40 9.11 -28.55 6.99
C GLN A 40 10.53 -27.99 7.19
N THR A 41 10.77 -26.72 6.87
CA THR A 41 12.10 -26.12 7.01
C THR A 41 12.22 -25.40 8.35
N PRO A 42 13.18 -25.79 9.22
CA PRO A 42 13.43 -25.08 10.48
C PRO A 42 13.90 -23.64 10.19
N PRO A 43 13.28 -22.62 10.82
CA PRO A 43 13.64 -21.22 10.62
C PRO A 43 15.12 -20.91 10.92
N ASP A 44 15.73 -21.57 11.89
CA ASP A 44 17.11 -21.35 12.28
C ASP A 44 18.12 -21.82 11.22
N GLN A 45 17.80 -22.89 10.49
CA GLN A 45 18.62 -23.37 9.39
C GLN A 45 18.61 -22.37 8.22
N ALA A 46 17.43 -21.83 7.89
CA ALA A 46 17.28 -20.83 6.85
C ALA A 46 18.00 -19.53 7.22
N ARG A 47 17.93 -19.10 8.49
CA ARG A 47 18.69 -17.96 8.99
C ARG A 47 20.18 -18.13 8.74
N HIS A 48 20.78 -19.19 9.24
CA HIS A 48 22.21 -19.47 9.08
C HIS A 48 22.69 -19.43 7.62
N GLN A 49 21.84 -19.81 6.70
CA GLN A 49 22.23 -19.90 5.28
C GLN A 49 22.04 -18.58 4.53
N TYR A 50 21.07 -17.74 4.91
CA TYR A 50 20.62 -16.63 4.04
C TYR A 50 20.63 -15.25 4.72
N GLU A 51 20.84 -15.18 6.04
CA GLU A 51 20.67 -13.94 6.81
C GLU A 51 21.62 -12.83 6.36
N ASP A 52 22.91 -13.14 6.20
CA ASP A 52 23.91 -12.14 5.80
C ASP A 52 23.61 -11.54 4.42
N ARG A 53 23.26 -12.40 3.47
CA ARG A 53 22.91 -11.95 2.11
C ARG A 53 21.62 -11.14 2.09
N ALA A 54 20.62 -11.55 2.87
CA ALA A 54 19.35 -10.85 2.95
C ALA A 54 19.53 -9.47 3.62
N ASN A 55 20.31 -9.40 4.70
CA ASN A 55 20.60 -8.14 5.38
C ASN A 55 21.37 -7.16 4.49
N ALA A 56 22.34 -7.62 3.71
CA ALA A 56 23.06 -6.78 2.76
C ALA A 56 22.09 -6.17 1.72
N ALA A 57 21.26 -6.99 1.09
CA ALA A 57 20.28 -6.51 0.11
C ALA A 57 19.25 -5.56 0.73
N LEU A 58 18.81 -5.80 1.98
CA LEU A 58 17.90 -4.90 2.68
C LEU A 58 18.55 -3.56 3.06
N ALA A 59 19.82 -3.57 3.41
CA ALA A 59 20.57 -2.35 3.68
C ALA A 59 20.65 -1.47 2.42
N ASP A 60 20.94 -2.08 1.25
CA ASP A 60 20.99 -1.38 -0.03
C ASP A 60 19.61 -0.73 -0.36
N ILE A 61 18.52 -1.50 -0.28
CA ILE A 61 17.16 -1.00 -0.52
C ILE A 61 16.79 0.13 0.46
N THR A 62 17.19 0.00 1.72
CA THR A 62 16.91 1.00 2.75
C THR A 62 17.68 2.31 2.46
N GLU A 63 18.90 2.22 1.95
CA GLU A 63 19.67 3.40 1.53
C GLU A 63 19.03 4.09 0.34
N GLU A 64 18.54 3.33 -0.65
CA GLU A 64 17.80 3.88 -1.80
C GLU A 64 16.53 4.64 -1.35
N PHE A 65 15.80 4.17 -0.34
CA PHE A 65 14.66 4.92 0.24
C PHE A 65 15.09 6.21 0.92
N ARG A 66 16.23 6.22 1.63
CA ARG A 66 16.76 7.43 2.27
C ARG A 66 17.20 8.46 1.23
N ASP A 67 17.81 7.99 0.15
CA ASP A 67 18.19 8.85 -0.97
C ASP A 67 16.98 9.47 -1.69
N ALA A 68 15.83 8.79 -1.66
CA ALA A 68 14.56 9.31 -2.17
C ALA A 68 13.91 10.37 -1.25
N GLY A 69 14.45 10.61 -0.04
CA GLY A 69 14.07 11.71 0.86
C GLY A 69 13.32 11.29 2.14
N GLY A 70 12.93 10.03 2.29
CA GLY A 70 12.28 9.50 3.49
C GLY A 70 13.27 9.01 4.55
N ASP A 71 12.82 8.80 5.80
CA ASP A 71 13.56 7.98 6.76
C ASP A 71 13.20 6.50 6.54
N ALA A 72 14.21 5.62 6.63
CA ALA A 72 14.00 4.21 6.38
C ALA A 72 14.81 3.31 7.31
N ASP A 73 14.16 2.26 7.78
CA ASP A 73 14.76 1.13 8.48
C ASP A 73 14.37 -0.19 7.81
N TYR A 74 14.94 -1.32 8.24
CA TYR A 74 14.52 -2.62 7.75
C TYR A 74 14.37 -3.66 8.83
N ARG A 75 13.59 -4.70 8.52
CA ARG A 75 13.44 -5.93 9.30
C ARG A 75 13.50 -7.14 8.40
N LEU A 76 14.14 -8.22 8.86
CA LEU A 76 14.19 -9.51 8.15
C LEU A 76 13.37 -10.55 8.92
N VAL A 77 12.46 -11.23 8.23
CA VAL A 77 11.62 -12.28 8.82
C VAL A 77 11.57 -13.51 7.91
N PHE A 78 11.81 -14.68 8.51
CA PHE A 78 11.52 -15.98 7.90
C PHE A 78 10.14 -16.42 8.37
N THR A 79 9.23 -16.71 7.44
CA THR A 79 7.82 -16.95 7.75
C THR A 79 7.20 -18.03 6.88
N THR A 80 6.14 -18.65 7.37
CA THR A 80 5.28 -19.55 6.59
C THR A 80 4.00 -18.85 6.11
N ASP A 81 3.70 -17.65 6.65
CA ASP A 81 2.48 -16.87 6.35
C ASP A 81 2.84 -15.40 6.13
N ARG A 82 3.01 -15.01 4.85
CA ARG A 82 3.33 -13.62 4.47
C ARG A 82 2.27 -12.62 4.95
N PRO A 83 0.96 -12.78 4.66
CA PRO A 83 -0.05 -11.80 5.05
C PRO A 83 -0.09 -11.55 6.55
N LYS A 84 -0.07 -12.60 7.35
CA LYS A 84 -0.05 -12.49 8.82
C LYS A 84 1.21 -11.79 9.32
N THR A 85 2.36 -12.07 8.71
CA THR A 85 3.63 -11.46 9.08
C THR A 85 3.65 -9.97 8.77
N VAL A 86 3.17 -9.55 7.59
CA VAL A 86 3.09 -8.13 7.20
C VAL A 86 2.23 -7.36 8.21
N ARG A 87 1.03 -7.88 8.54
CA ARG A 87 0.15 -7.23 9.53
C ARG A 87 0.80 -7.13 10.89
N ARG A 88 1.38 -8.22 11.39
CA ARG A 88 2.07 -8.24 12.69
C ARG A 88 3.22 -7.23 12.75
N VAL A 89 4.08 -7.19 11.72
CA VAL A 89 5.18 -6.22 11.70
C VAL A 89 4.65 -4.79 11.59
N ALA A 90 3.60 -4.56 10.80
CA ALA A 90 2.96 -3.26 10.71
C ALA A 90 2.38 -2.80 12.07
N ASP A 91 1.81 -3.73 12.87
CA ASP A 91 1.40 -3.46 14.26
C ASP A 91 2.60 -3.08 15.14
N GLU A 92 3.66 -3.89 15.11
CA GLU A 92 4.86 -3.72 15.95
C GLU A 92 5.60 -2.40 15.70
N VAL A 93 5.60 -1.89 14.46
CA VAL A 93 6.24 -0.62 14.10
C VAL A 93 5.28 0.57 14.10
N GLY A 94 4.02 0.37 14.45
CA GLY A 94 2.99 1.40 14.43
C GLY A 94 2.71 1.96 13.02
N ALA A 95 2.84 1.13 11.99
CA ALA A 95 2.66 1.58 10.61
C ALA A 95 1.19 1.93 10.32
N ARG A 96 0.99 3.05 9.63
CA ARG A 96 -0.34 3.51 9.17
C ARG A 96 -0.81 2.77 7.93
N ALA A 97 0.14 2.32 7.09
CA ALA A 97 -0.15 1.57 5.89
C ALA A 97 0.93 0.51 5.60
N TYR A 98 0.61 -0.42 4.70
CA TYR A 98 1.60 -1.26 4.07
C TYR A 98 1.44 -1.23 2.55
N ALA A 99 2.54 -1.40 1.84
CA ALA A 99 2.56 -1.45 0.39
C ALA A 99 2.44 -2.89 -0.13
N ILE A 100 1.76 -3.03 -1.26
CA ILE A 100 1.86 -4.20 -2.12
C ILE A 100 2.60 -3.73 -3.34
N THR A 101 3.78 -4.27 -3.58
CA THR A 101 4.66 -3.84 -4.67
C THR A 101 4.05 -4.20 -6.02
N GLY A 102 4.07 -3.24 -6.94
CA GLY A 102 3.67 -3.40 -8.34
C GLY A 102 4.65 -2.63 -9.21
N ALA A 103 4.78 -2.99 -10.48
CA ALA A 103 5.65 -2.29 -11.40
C ALA A 103 5.10 -0.88 -11.65
N THR A 104 5.90 0.15 -11.39
CA THR A 104 5.52 1.53 -11.68
C THR A 104 6.72 2.38 -12.09
N GLY A 105 6.46 3.34 -12.99
CA GLY A 105 7.34 4.47 -13.26
C GLY A 105 7.07 5.63 -12.30
N ALA A 106 7.06 6.87 -12.82
CA ALA A 106 6.58 8.02 -12.06
C ALA A 106 5.09 7.83 -11.68
N VAL A 107 4.71 8.32 -10.50
CA VAL A 107 3.32 8.31 -10.04
C VAL A 107 2.79 9.72 -10.13
N ASP A 108 2.00 9.99 -11.16
CA ASP A 108 1.37 11.27 -11.42
C ASP A 108 -0.16 11.23 -11.14
N ARG A 109 -0.76 10.04 -11.13
CA ARG A 109 -2.20 9.84 -10.94
C ARG A 109 -2.46 8.76 -9.89
N LEU A 110 -3.08 9.16 -8.80
CA LEU A 110 -3.38 8.33 -7.64
C LEU A 110 -4.88 8.02 -7.58
N LEU A 111 -5.24 6.73 -7.57
CA LEU A 111 -6.60 6.27 -7.31
C LEU A 111 -6.79 6.02 -5.80
N VAL A 112 -7.80 6.63 -5.21
CA VAL A 112 -8.15 6.46 -3.79
C VAL A 112 -9.53 5.84 -3.68
N SER A 113 -9.60 4.58 -3.25
CA SER A 113 -10.85 3.88 -3.02
C SER A 113 -11.39 4.14 -1.61
N LEU A 114 -12.52 4.85 -1.53
CA LEU A 114 -13.22 5.17 -0.28
C LEU A 114 -14.33 4.15 -0.02
N SER A 115 -13.95 2.88 0.13
CA SER A 115 -14.87 1.78 0.42
C SER A 115 -14.34 0.92 1.57
N GLY A 116 -15.24 0.32 2.34
CA GLY A 116 -14.90 -0.53 3.48
C GLY A 116 -14.91 0.20 4.83
N ASP A 117 -14.43 -0.48 5.86
CA ASP A 117 -14.56 -0.08 7.27
C ASP A 117 -13.47 0.89 7.76
N VAL A 118 -12.49 1.23 6.94
CA VAL A 118 -11.48 2.23 7.31
C VAL A 118 -12.11 3.61 7.18
N ALA A 119 -12.06 4.41 8.25
CA ALA A 119 -12.62 5.74 8.25
C ALA A 119 -12.04 6.59 7.11
N THR A 120 -12.91 7.22 6.34
CA THR A 120 -12.54 8.10 5.22
C THR A 120 -11.50 9.13 5.65
N ASP A 121 -11.67 9.73 6.83
CA ASP A 121 -10.75 10.72 7.37
C ASP A 121 -9.32 10.21 7.47
N ARG A 122 -9.15 8.97 7.93
CA ARG A 122 -7.82 8.34 8.06
C ARG A 122 -7.15 8.11 6.71
N ILE A 123 -7.94 7.73 5.69
CA ILE A 123 -7.44 7.57 4.31
C ILE A 123 -7.02 8.94 3.76
N LEU A 124 -7.86 9.98 3.93
CA LEU A 124 -7.55 11.32 3.42
C LEU A 124 -6.33 11.95 4.08
N GLU A 125 -6.18 11.80 5.39
CA GLU A 125 -4.97 12.24 6.10
C GLU A 125 -3.71 11.54 5.56
N PHE A 126 -3.78 10.22 5.36
CA PHE A 126 -2.69 9.46 4.76
C PHE A 126 -2.36 9.95 3.36
N VAL A 127 -3.38 10.17 2.51
CA VAL A 127 -3.21 10.70 1.14
C VAL A 127 -2.61 12.09 1.17
N THR A 128 -3.03 12.95 2.09
CA THR A 128 -2.47 14.31 2.24
C THR A 128 -0.98 14.27 2.58
N GLU A 129 -0.56 13.44 3.52
CA GLU A 129 0.86 13.25 3.84
C GLU A 129 1.63 12.62 2.66
N LEU A 130 1.03 11.62 1.99
CA LEU A 130 1.63 10.90 0.88
C LEU A 130 1.87 11.82 -0.32
N VAL A 131 0.91 12.65 -0.70
CA VAL A 131 1.02 13.56 -1.83
C VAL A 131 1.92 14.76 -1.48
N GLY A 132 1.77 15.35 -0.28
CA GLY A 132 2.53 16.54 0.12
C GLY A 132 2.37 17.67 -0.90
N ASP A 133 3.48 18.33 -1.23
CA ASP A 133 3.51 19.43 -2.20
C ASP A 133 3.69 18.98 -3.66
N ARG A 134 3.58 17.68 -3.94
CA ARG A 134 3.79 17.13 -5.29
C ARG A 134 2.56 17.31 -6.17
N ALA A 135 2.79 17.49 -7.46
CA ALA A 135 1.73 17.62 -8.48
C ALA A 135 1.17 16.25 -8.87
N ILE A 136 0.56 15.53 -7.91
CA ILE A 136 -0.11 14.24 -8.12
C ILE A 136 -1.61 14.50 -8.18
N GLU A 137 -2.26 14.08 -9.27
CA GLU A 137 -3.72 14.14 -9.40
C GLU A 137 -4.37 12.99 -8.62
N VAL A 138 -5.36 13.31 -7.77
CA VAL A 138 -6.07 12.32 -6.98
C VAL A 138 -7.46 12.06 -7.56
N THR A 139 -7.81 10.79 -7.76
CA THR A 139 -9.18 10.38 -8.07
C THR A 139 -9.78 9.64 -6.89
N LEU A 140 -10.84 10.20 -6.31
CA LEU A 140 -11.61 9.58 -5.25
C LEU A 140 -12.70 8.70 -5.87
N LEU A 141 -12.60 7.38 -5.64
CA LEU A 141 -13.56 6.39 -6.13
C LEU A 141 -14.43 5.89 -4.97
N ARG A 142 -15.74 5.87 -5.15
CA ARG A 142 -16.69 5.22 -4.26
C ARG A 142 -17.76 4.50 -5.07
N VAL A 143 -18.21 3.36 -4.57
CA VAL A 143 -19.42 2.71 -5.08
C VAL A 143 -20.64 3.37 -4.42
N ALA A 144 -21.69 3.61 -5.20
CA ALA A 144 -22.93 4.23 -4.71
C ALA A 144 -23.52 3.41 -3.55
N GLY A 145 -23.99 4.13 -2.55
CA GLY A 145 -24.70 3.63 -1.40
C GLY A 145 -25.80 4.62 -1.03
N ASP A 146 -26.50 4.38 0.07
CA ASP A 146 -27.64 5.20 0.51
C ASP A 146 -27.30 6.69 0.72
N GLU A 147 -26.03 7.00 0.96
CA GLU A 147 -25.54 8.38 1.21
C GLU A 147 -25.26 9.18 -0.08
N GLY A 148 -25.37 8.56 -1.27
CA GLY A 148 -25.13 9.21 -2.56
C GLY A 148 -23.72 9.78 -2.72
N ALA A 149 -23.60 10.92 -3.42
CA ALA A 149 -22.32 11.58 -3.75
C ALA A 149 -21.77 12.47 -2.62
N THR A 150 -22.56 12.84 -1.62
CA THR A 150 -22.16 13.80 -0.58
C THR A 150 -20.85 13.47 0.13
N PRO A 151 -20.56 12.21 0.53
CA PRO A 151 -19.29 11.87 1.17
C PRO A 151 -18.07 12.06 0.25
N LEU A 152 -18.23 11.82 -1.06
CA LEU A 152 -17.17 12.05 -2.05
C LEU A 152 -16.86 13.54 -2.21
N GLU A 153 -17.90 14.38 -2.28
CA GLU A 153 -17.70 15.83 -2.41
C GLU A 153 -17.05 16.43 -1.16
N ASN A 154 -17.40 15.95 0.04
CA ASN A 154 -16.76 16.34 1.27
C ASN A 154 -15.27 15.92 1.29
N ALA A 155 -14.97 14.69 0.85
CA ALA A 155 -13.61 14.19 0.75
C ALA A 155 -12.78 14.99 -0.26
N ARG A 156 -13.37 15.34 -1.42
CA ARG A 156 -12.74 16.19 -2.43
C ARG A 156 -12.39 17.56 -1.86
N SER A 157 -13.35 18.22 -1.23
CA SER A 157 -13.14 19.56 -0.65
C SER A 157 -11.99 19.55 0.37
N ARG A 158 -11.87 18.52 1.20
CA ARG A 158 -10.78 18.38 2.18
C ARG A 158 -9.40 18.27 1.52
N LEU A 159 -9.27 17.53 0.41
CA LEU A 159 -8.01 17.46 -0.33
C LEU A 159 -7.71 18.78 -1.02
N GLU A 160 -8.70 19.46 -1.61
CA GLU A 160 -8.55 20.78 -2.22
C GLU A 160 -8.15 21.85 -1.19
N ASP A 161 -8.70 21.81 0.02
CA ASP A 161 -8.29 22.68 1.14
C ASP A 161 -6.83 22.43 1.57
N ALA A 162 -6.32 21.22 1.36
CA ALA A 162 -4.91 20.86 1.56
C ALA A 162 -4.03 21.16 0.33
N GLY A 163 -4.57 21.78 -0.72
CA GLY A 163 -3.85 22.12 -1.94
C GLY A 163 -3.69 20.97 -2.95
N ILE A 164 -4.38 19.84 -2.75
CA ILE A 164 -4.30 18.68 -3.60
C ILE A 164 -5.43 18.68 -4.63
N SER A 165 -5.10 18.61 -5.93
CA SER A 165 -6.08 18.50 -6.99
C SER A 165 -6.79 17.14 -6.92
N ALA A 166 -8.12 17.14 -6.76
CA ALA A 166 -8.92 15.93 -6.61
C ALA A 166 -10.17 15.94 -7.50
N ARG A 167 -10.46 14.79 -8.10
CA ARG A 167 -11.73 14.52 -8.81
C ARG A 167 -12.47 13.35 -8.16
N THR A 168 -13.77 13.27 -8.40
CA THR A 168 -14.64 12.23 -7.84
C THR A 168 -15.19 11.31 -8.92
N VAL A 169 -15.29 10.02 -8.60
CA VAL A 169 -15.95 9.00 -9.42
C VAL A 169 -16.90 8.21 -8.52
N LEU A 170 -18.20 8.34 -8.79
CA LEU A 170 -19.25 7.55 -8.15
C LEU A 170 -19.67 6.43 -9.10
N ALA A 171 -19.40 5.18 -8.73
CA ALA A 171 -19.82 4.01 -9.48
C ALA A 171 -21.23 3.59 -9.04
N GLU A 172 -22.23 3.81 -9.89
CA GLU A 172 -23.64 3.60 -9.51
C GLU A 172 -24.12 2.16 -9.68
N GLU A 173 -23.62 1.45 -10.71
CA GLU A 173 -24.13 0.13 -11.11
C GLU A 173 -23.06 -0.99 -11.03
N ALA A 174 -21.86 -0.69 -10.59
CA ALA A 174 -20.76 -1.65 -10.52
C ALA A 174 -20.49 -2.13 -9.10
N GLY A 175 -20.08 -3.38 -8.97
CA GLY A 175 -19.52 -3.86 -7.70
C GLY A 175 -18.20 -3.16 -7.35
N PRO A 176 -17.76 -3.17 -6.07
CA PRO A 176 -16.54 -2.49 -5.65
C PRO A 176 -15.28 -2.92 -6.42
N LEU A 177 -15.18 -4.19 -6.77
CA LEU A 177 -14.06 -4.71 -7.56
C LEU A 177 -14.13 -4.24 -9.01
N ASP A 178 -15.30 -4.35 -9.64
CA ASP A 178 -15.48 -3.96 -11.05
C ASP A 178 -15.24 -2.46 -11.24
N ALA A 179 -15.73 -1.63 -10.31
CA ALA A 179 -15.48 -0.19 -10.31
C ALA A 179 -13.98 0.13 -10.17
N LEU A 180 -13.28 -0.60 -9.28
CA LEU A 180 -11.84 -0.46 -9.12
C LEU A 180 -11.11 -0.85 -10.40
N LEU A 181 -11.38 -2.05 -10.95
CA LEU A 181 -10.73 -2.56 -12.16
C LEU A 181 -10.95 -1.63 -13.37
N ALA A 182 -12.13 -1.05 -13.51
CA ALA A 182 -12.43 -0.09 -14.58
C ALA A 182 -11.62 1.21 -14.46
N ALA A 183 -11.25 1.61 -13.24
CA ALA A 183 -10.49 2.84 -13.01
C ALA A 183 -8.96 2.64 -13.11
N LEU A 184 -8.44 1.40 -13.01
CA LEU A 184 -7.00 1.11 -12.96
C LEU A 184 -6.20 1.63 -14.16
N PRO A 185 -6.63 1.48 -15.41
CA PRO A 185 -5.80 1.84 -16.59
C PRO A 185 -5.36 3.31 -16.62
N ASP A 186 -6.09 4.17 -15.93
CA ASP A 186 -5.84 5.62 -15.91
C ASP A 186 -5.02 6.09 -14.71
N HIS A 187 -4.52 5.16 -13.86
CA HIS A 187 -3.82 5.50 -12.62
C HIS A 187 -2.53 4.71 -12.46
N ASP A 188 -1.57 5.33 -11.77
CA ASP A 188 -0.22 4.79 -11.60
C ASP A 188 -0.03 4.10 -10.24
N ALA A 189 -0.87 4.43 -9.25
CA ALA A 189 -0.88 3.82 -7.92
C ALA A 189 -2.28 3.87 -7.30
N ILE A 190 -2.49 3.04 -6.27
CA ILE A 190 -3.79 2.91 -5.58
C ILE A 190 -3.59 3.09 -4.08
N VAL A 191 -4.52 3.80 -3.44
CA VAL A 191 -4.70 3.82 -1.98
C VAL A 191 -6.08 3.27 -1.64
N MET A 192 -6.15 2.35 -0.69
CA MET A 192 -7.41 1.78 -0.20
C MET A 192 -7.33 1.37 1.27
N GLY A 193 -8.49 1.20 1.90
CA GLY A 193 -8.56 0.68 3.27
C GLY A 193 -8.29 -0.82 3.37
N GLU A 194 -7.73 -1.29 4.48
CA GLU A 194 -7.35 -2.70 4.73
C GLU A 194 -8.53 -3.68 4.61
N GLN A 195 -9.77 -3.24 4.84
CA GLN A 195 -10.97 -4.06 4.71
C GLN A 195 -11.85 -3.66 3.54
N ALA A 196 -11.32 -2.95 2.56
CA ALA A 196 -12.07 -2.68 1.35
C ALA A 196 -12.52 -4.01 0.72
N PRO A 197 -13.81 -4.16 0.38
CA PRO A 197 -14.32 -5.40 -0.24
C PRO A 197 -13.55 -5.79 -1.50
N SER A 198 -13.10 -4.78 -2.26
CA SER A 198 -12.26 -4.96 -3.44
C SER A 198 -10.87 -5.50 -3.13
N LEU A 199 -10.30 -5.21 -1.95
CA LEU A 199 -8.95 -5.65 -1.58
C LEU A 199 -8.87 -7.17 -1.46
N GLN A 200 -9.83 -7.81 -0.83
CA GLN A 200 -9.84 -9.28 -0.67
C GLN A 200 -9.94 -9.97 -2.03
N SER A 201 -10.82 -9.50 -2.91
CA SER A 201 -10.97 -10.04 -4.26
C SER A 201 -9.74 -9.74 -5.11
N PHE A 202 -9.17 -8.55 -4.99
CA PHE A 202 -7.98 -8.11 -5.72
C PHE A 202 -6.71 -8.90 -5.34
N LEU A 203 -6.55 -9.26 -4.07
CA LEU A 203 -5.36 -9.98 -3.59
C LEU A 203 -5.51 -11.50 -3.62
N PHE A 204 -6.72 -12.01 -3.47
CA PHE A 204 -7.03 -13.42 -3.26
C PHE A 204 -8.05 -13.98 -4.26
N GLY A 205 -8.46 -13.18 -5.27
CA GLY A 205 -9.35 -13.58 -6.35
C GLY A 205 -8.77 -14.64 -7.28
N ASP A 206 -9.55 -15.06 -8.27
CA ASP A 206 -9.14 -16.01 -9.30
C ASP A 206 -7.92 -15.53 -10.10
N VAL A 207 -7.23 -16.45 -10.78
CA VAL A 207 -5.96 -16.21 -11.50
C VAL A 207 -6.04 -15.03 -12.44
N THR A 208 -7.19 -14.78 -13.07
CA THR A 208 -7.43 -13.64 -13.97
C THR A 208 -7.37 -12.31 -13.24
N ASP A 209 -7.95 -12.24 -12.03
CA ASP A 209 -7.96 -11.04 -11.19
C ASP A 209 -6.56 -10.76 -10.64
N ARG A 210 -5.79 -11.82 -10.33
CA ARG A 210 -4.38 -11.70 -9.90
C ARG A 210 -3.46 -11.20 -10.99
N VAL A 211 -3.65 -11.64 -12.24
CA VAL A 211 -2.87 -11.16 -13.39
C VAL A 211 -3.16 -9.68 -13.66
N ALA A 212 -4.42 -9.25 -13.56
CA ALA A 212 -4.76 -7.84 -13.61
C ALA A 212 -4.10 -7.04 -12.49
N ALA A 213 -4.08 -7.60 -11.27
CA ALA A 213 -3.42 -6.98 -10.11
C ALA A 213 -1.89 -6.89 -10.26
N GLU A 214 -1.25 -7.90 -10.84
CA GLU A 214 0.21 -7.89 -11.10
C GLU A 214 0.65 -6.88 -12.16
N SER A 215 -0.26 -6.47 -13.03
CA SER A 215 0.00 -5.45 -14.08
C SER A 215 -0.30 -4.02 -13.63
N VAL A 216 -0.82 -3.84 -12.43
CA VAL A 216 -1.13 -2.52 -11.84
C VAL A 216 0.06 -2.00 -11.03
N GLY A 217 0.15 -0.68 -10.90
CA GLY A 217 1.09 -0.01 -10.02
C GLY A 217 0.94 -0.41 -8.53
N PRO A 218 1.74 0.16 -7.63
CA PRO A 218 1.72 -0.20 -6.22
C PRO A 218 0.38 0.11 -5.57
N VAL A 219 -0.02 -0.76 -4.64
CA VAL A 219 -1.22 -0.60 -3.81
C VAL A 219 -0.79 -0.27 -2.39
N LEU A 220 -1.22 0.87 -1.87
CA LEU A 220 -1.02 1.28 -0.49
C LEU A 220 -2.28 0.97 0.31
N VAL A 221 -2.16 0.09 1.29
CA VAL A 221 -3.28 -0.36 2.12
C VAL A 221 -3.23 0.35 3.46
N VAL A 222 -4.15 1.30 3.66
CA VAL A 222 -4.31 2.04 4.92
C VAL A 222 -4.96 1.15 5.95
N ARG A 223 -4.33 1.03 7.10
CA ARG A 223 -4.76 0.17 8.20
C ARG A 223 -5.79 0.86 9.09
N ARG A 224 -6.64 0.08 9.71
CA ARG A 224 -7.50 0.59 10.79
C ARG A 224 -6.65 1.01 11.99
N GLU A 225 -7.19 1.86 12.80
CA GLU A 225 -6.62 2.14 14.11
C GLU A 225 -6.60 0.84 14.94
N PRO A 226 -5.49 0.52 15.62
CA PRO A 226 -5.51 -0.58 16.57
C PRO A 226 -6.66 -0.32 17.55
N ALA A 227 -7.50 -1.34 17.81
CA ALA A 227 -8.45 -1.22 18.90
C ALA A 227 -7.66 -0.94 20.18
N GLU A 228 -7.97 0.16 20.87
CA GLU A 228 -7.42 0.41 22.20
C GLU A 228 -7.70 -0.83 23.05
N GLN A 229 -6.62 -1.46 23.51
CA GLN A 229 -6.73 -2.58 24.44
C GLN A 229 -7.11 -1.98 25.79
N GLU A 230 -8.41 -2.10 26.16
CA GLU A 230 -8.86 -1.88 27.52
C GLU A 230 -8.25 -2.91 28.50
#